data_85bf027170db789c12ca6a5b0951110f
#
_entry.id   85bf027170db789c12ca6a5b0951110f
#
_cell.length_a   1.000
_cell.length_b   1.000
_cell.length_c   1.000
_cell.angle_alpha   90.00
_cell.angle_beta   90.00
_cell.angle_gamma   90.00
#
_symmetry.space_group_name_H-M   'P 1'
#
loop_
_entity.id
_entity.type
_entity.pdbx_description
1 polymer ?
#
loop_
_entity_poly.entity_id
_entity_poly.type
_entity_poly.pdbx_seq_one_letter_code
_entity_poly.pdbx_strand_id
1 'polypeptide(L)'
;MIEPLSKIPGGMRYYSGAEARLRRGVEDRIMAVFDGWSYDEITTPCVDYLALFERGMGYEEAHRAFRFTDSDGLMLALRPDVTSSVARAAATLFAERPRPLRFCYASPVFHQRQRTHAEWRRENKHLGGELIGVAGRAAEIETLSVAIEILTALSLRRDCRITVNSVEIFSGISEHLSLDALQRERMRQLVDTRDAAELQKFLSDFATTETERVSFARLMRLSGKGEILDGARRIITNPRSLAALDELESLWRIVEALDMADCCDIDLGDVSGLDYYTGLTFKIYVAGAGTRVGGGGRYDNLTGNFGRPEPAVGFVLDLDALTDLLMRRGSSTSDAGSGTDACTLLNSEATEPATLFMDARRRRAGNERVLINYRG
;
A
#
# COMPACT_ATOMS: atom_id res chain seq x y z
N MET A 1 16.30 21.47 28.07
CA MET A 1 17.42 21.41 27.10
C MET A 1 16.85 21.76 25.74
N ILE A 2 17.45 22.75 25.07
CA ILE A 2 17.09 23.09 23.70
C ILE A 2 17.73 22.00 22.82
N GLU A 3 16.92 21.25 22.09
CA GLU A 3 17.42 20.26 21.10
C GLU A 3 18.32 20.96 20.07
N PRO A 4 19.46 20.38 19.67
CA PRO A 4 20.31 20.96 18.64
C PRO A 4 19.53 21.17 17.34
N LEU A 5 19.65 22.33 16.70
CA LEU A 5 18.99 22.63 15.42
C LEU A 5 19.37 21.66 14.29
N SER A 6 20.50 20.93 14.43
CA SER A 6 20.92 19.89 13.49
C SER A 6 20.17 18.56 13.64
N LYS A 7 19.44 18.33 14.76
CA LYS A 7 18.65 17.13 14.97
C LYS A 7 17.28 17.27 14.30
N ILE A 8 16.85 16.19 13.65
CA ILE A 8 15.49 16.01 13.17
C ILE A 8 14.78 14.94 14.02
N PRO A 9 13.45 14.97 14.13
CA PRO A 9 12.72 13.95 14.87
C PRO A 9 13.02 12.54 14.35
N GLY A 10 13.13 11.56 15.27
CA GLY A 10 13.35 10.17 14.89
C GLY A 10 12.25 9.67 13.93
N GLY A 11 12.64 8.93 12.90
CA GLY A 11 11.74 8.46 11.86
C GLY A 11 11.35 9.48 10.79
N MET A 12 11.85 10.73 10.86
CA MET A 12 11.78 11.74 9.81
C MET A 12 13.09 11.80 9.05
N ARG A 13 13.08 12.33 7.81
CA ARG A 13 14.25 12.30 6.95
C ARG A 13 14.23 13.44 5.92
N TYR A 14 15.41 13.97 5.57
CA TYR A 14 15.61 14.81 4.38
C TYR A 14 15.98 13.94 3.18
N TYR A 15 15.50 14.34 2.02
CA TYR A 15 15.87 13.77 0.72
C TYR A 15 16.51 14.85 -0.14
N SER A 16 17.65 14.57 -0.73
CA SER A 16 18.38 15.55 -1.56
C SER A 16 19.13 14.88 -2.71
N GLY A 17 19.59 15.68 -3.66
CA GLY A 17 20.45 15.23 -4.75
C GLY A 17 19.87 14.09 -5.58
N ALA A 18 20.65 13.03 -5.77
CA ALA A 18 20.27 11.87 -6.57
C ALA A 18 19.05 11.11 -6.01
N GLU A 19 19.00 10.99 -4.67
CA GLU A 19 17.87 10.31 -4.02
C GLU A 19 16.53 11.03 -4.26
N ALA A 20 16.52 12.37 -4.10
CA ALA A 20 15.31 13.16 -4.36
C ALA A 20 14.86 13.05 -5.83
N ARG A 21 15.83 13.01 -6.77
CA ARG A 21 15.55 12.81 -8.20
C ARG A 21 14.98 11.43 -8.48
N LEU A 22 15.57 10.38 -7.89
CA LEU A 22 15.05 9.01 -8.04
C LEU A 22 13.62 8.90 -7.52
N ARG A 23 13.34 9.46 -6.34
CA ARG A 23 11.98 9.48 -5.76
C ARG A 23 10.98 10.13 -6.72
N ARG A 24 11.33 11.30 -7.28
CA ARG A 24 10.49 11.99 -8.27
C ARG A 24 10.26 11.11 -9.50
N GLY A 25 11.31 10.54 -10.07
CA GLY A 25 11.19 9.71 -11.27
C GLY A 25 10.42 8.39 -11.03
N VAL A 26 10.45 7.83 -9.82
CA VAL A 26 9.61 6.68 -9.45
C VAL A 26 8.15 7.11 -9.34
N GLU A 27 7.89 8.22 -8.65
CA GLU A 27 6.56 8.80 -8.52
C GLU A 27 5.94 9.10 -9.90
N ASP A 28 6.66 9.82 -10.76
CA ASP A 28 6.18 10.20 -12.09
C ASP A 28 5.82 8.98 -12.94
N ARG A 29 6.61 7.89 -12.88
CA ARG A 29 6.31 6.64 -13.58
C ARG A 29 5.07 5.93 -13.05
N ILE A 30 4.87 5.91 -11.74
CA ILE A 30 3.69 5.32 -11.13
C ILE A 30 2.44 6.12 -11.50
N MET A 31 2.51 7.45 -11.41
CA MET A 31 1.39 8.32 -11.76
C MET A 31 1.04 8.23 -13.25
N ALA A 32 2.02 8.05 -14.14
CA ALA A 32 1.78 7.84 -15.57
C ALA A 32 1.03 6.53 -15.86
N VAL A 33 1.25 5.46 -15.08
CA VAL A 33 0.45 4.23 -15.22
C VAL A 33 -0.99 4.48 -14.77
N PHE A 34 -1.22 5.15 -13.65
CA PHE A 34 -2.57 5.51 -13.22
C PHE A 34 -3.32 6.37 -14.25
N ASP A 35 -2.64 7.38 -14.83
CA ASP A 35 -3.21 8.20 -15.90
C ASP A 35 -3.60 7.35 -17.12
N GLY A 36 -2.73 6.42 -17.53
CA GLY A 36 -3.00 5.46 -18.62
C GLY A 36 -4.23 4.58 -18.38
N TRP A 37 -4.57 4.33 -17.11
CA TRP A 37 -5.78 3.61 -16.70
C TRP A 37 -6.97 4.54 -16.37
N SER A 38 -6.85 5.83 -16.69
CA SER A 38 -7.88 6.87 -16.47
C SER A 38 -8.26 7.04 -15.00
N TYR A 39 -7.26 6.99 -14.11
CA TYR A 39 -7.43 7.38 -12.72
C TYR A 39 -7.20 8.88 -12.58
N ASP A 40 -8.17 9.60 -12.02
CA ASP A 40 -8.08 11.02 -11.69
C ASP A 40 -7.20 11.21 -10.44
N GLU A 41 -6.21 12.07 -10.50
CA GLU A 41 -5.42 12.40 -9.30
C GLU A 41 -6.26 13.19 -8.30
N ILE A 42 -6.24 12.75 -7.04
CA ILE A 42 -6.89 13.42 -5.91
C ILE A 42 -5.86 13.80 -4.85
N THR A 43 -5.88 15.05 -4.42
CA THR A 43 -5.11 15.52 -3.27
C THR A 43 -6.05 15.73 -2.08
N THR A 44 -5.80 15.01 -0.98
CA THR A 44 -6.55 15.14 0.26
C THR A 44 -5.78 15.97 1.29
N PRO A 45 -6.44 16.62 2.27
CA PRO A 45 -5.76 17.34 3.34
C PRO A 45 -4.83 16.43 4.15
N CYS A 46 -3.68 16.96 4.59
CA CYS A 46 -2.77 16.24 5.48
C CYS A 46 -3.30 16.14 6.92
N VAL A 47 -4.17 17.07 7.30
CA VAL A 47 -4.79 17.16 8.63
C VAL A 47 -6.29 16.99 8.48
N ASP A 48 -6.88 16.16 9.33
CA ASP A 48 -8.32 15.97 9.37
C ASP A 48 -8.77 15.60 10.80
N TYR A 49 -10.07 15.53 11.04
CA TYR A 49 -10.60 15.08 12.32
C TYR A 49 -10.18 13.63 12.60
N LEU A 50 -9.72 13.35 13.81
CA LEU A 50 -9.39 11.99 14.25
C LEU A 50 -10.56 11.03 14.00
N ALA A 51 -11.78 11.49 14.24
CA ALA A 51 -13.01 10.71 14.02
C ALA A 51 -13.20 10.21 12.59
N LEU A 52 -12.64 10.90 11.58
CA LEU A 52 -12.62 10.40 10.20
C LEU A 52 -11.86 9.08 10.10
N PHE A 53 -10.66 9.08 10.68
CA PHE A 53 -9.77 7.93 10.63
C PHE A 53 -10.27 6.78 11.51
N GLU A 54 -10.86 7.08 12.68
CA GLU A 54 -11.51 6.07 13.52
C GLU A 54 -12.66 5.36 12.79
N ARG A 55 -13.47 6.11 12.05
CA ARG A 55 -14.53 5.54 11.20
C ARG A 55 -14.00 4.76 10.00
N GLY A 56 -12.88 5.21 9.43
CA GLY A 56 -12.30 4.64 8.23
C GLY A 56 -11.50 3.36 8.49
N MET A 57 -10.58 3.39 9.45
CA MET A 57 -9.60 2.33 9.65
C MET A 57 -9.67 1.65 11.03
N GLY A 58 -10.65 2.00 11.85
CA GLY A 58 -10.80 1.49 13.21
C GLY A 58 -9.96 2.24 14.25
N TYR A 59 -10.36 2.08 15.52
CA TYR A 59 -9.79 2.82 16.64
C TYR A 59 -8.28 2.61 16.82
N GLU A 60 -7.85 1.37 16.85
CA GLU A 60 -6.44 1.01 17.11
C GLU A 60 -5.48 1.62 16.07
N GLU A 61 -5.82 1.51 14.81
CA GLU A 61 -4.98 2.05 13.72
C GLU A 61 -5.02 3.58 13.69
N ALA A 62 -6.18 4.19 13.84
CA ALA A 62 -6.32 5.65 13.89
C ALA A 62 -5.51 6.27 15.04
N HIS A 63 -5.44 5.57 16.19
CA HIS A 63 -4.71 6.03 17.35
C HIS A 63 -3.18 5.88 17.26
N ARG A 64 -2.67 5.34 16.17
CA ARG A 64 -1.23 5.36 15.82
C ARG A 64 -0.81 6.68 15.16
N ALA A 65 -1.76 7.51 14.71
CA ALA A 65 -1.50 8.80 14.10
C ALA A 65 -0.91 9.84 15.09
N PHE A 66 -0.26 10.85 14.57
CA PHE A 66 0.02 12.07 15.32
C PHE A 66 -1.28 12.83 15.56
N ARG A 67 -1.59 13.09 16.81
CA ARG A 67 -2.84 13.72 17.24
C ARG A 67 -2.56 15.01 17.96
N PHE A 68 -3.43 16.00 17.78
CA PHE A 68 -3.37 17.30 18.42
C PHE A 68 -4.76 17.93 18.46
N THR A 69 -4.93 18.92 19.32
CA THR A 69 -6.19 19.65 19.46
C THR A 69 -6.09 20.95 18.68
N ASP A 70 -7.13 21.32 17.95
CA ASP A 70 -7.23 22.64 17.32
C ASP A 70 -7.64 23.75 18.32
N SER A 71 -7.79 24.97 17.82
CA SER A 71 -8.21 26.12 18.64
C SER A 71 -9.62 25.98 19.22
N ASP A 72 -10.48 25.16 18.59
CA ASP A 72 -11.87 24.95 18.98
C ASP A 72 -12.04 23.75 19.90
N GLY A 73 -10.94 23.11 20.29
CA GLY A 73 -10.91 21.95 21.17
C GLY A 73 -11.22 20.62 20.46
N LEU A 74 -11.29 20.59 19.13
CA LEU A 74 -11.55 19.39 18.37
C LEU A 74 -10.26 18.57 18.18
N MET A 75 -10.37 17.24 18.25
CA MET A 75 -9.24 16.35 18.06
C MET A 75 -8.96 16.14 16.56
N LEU A 76 -7.78 16.57 16.15
CA LEU A 76 -7.26 16.41 14.80
C LEU A 76 -6.15 15.35 14.76
N ALA A 77 -5.85 14.88 13.57
CA ALA A 77 -4.72 13.99 13.31
C ALA A 77 -4.02 14.34 12.00
N LEU A 78 -2.70 14.13 11.95
CA LEU A 78 -2.02 13.94 10.66
C LEU A 78 -2.47 12.60 10.09
N ARG A 79 -2.88 12.58 8.82
CA ARG A 79 -3.45 11.38 8.19
C ARG A 79 -2.53 10.17 8.28
N PRO A 80 -3.00 9.05 8.86
CA PRO A 80 -2.26 7.79 8.88
C PRO A 80 -2.47 6.97 7.59
N ASP A 81 -3.54 7.25 6.85
CA ASP A 81 -3.81 6.70 5.52
C ASP A 81 -4.52 7.72 4.62
N VAL A 82 -4.67 7.40 3.33
CA VAL A 82 -5.35 8.26 2.35
C VAL A 82 -6.72 7.69 1.97
N THR A 83 -6.90 6.37 2.04
CA THR A 83 -8.10 5.66 1.61
C THR A 83 -9.36 6.15 2.35
N SER A 84 -9.27 6.40 3.67
CA SER A 84 -10.39 6.92 4.48
C SER A 84 -10.85 8.30 3.98
N SER A 85 -9.91 9.17 3.61
CA SER A 85 -10.21 10.51 3.07
C SER A 85 -10.82 10.43 1.68
N VAL A 86 -10.32 9.52 0.81
CA VAL A 86 -10.88 9.28 -0.53
C VAL A 86 -12.27 8.68 -0.44
N ALA A 87 -12.50 7.71 0.45
CA ALA A 87 -13.81 7.11 0.67
C ALA A 87 -14.85 8.16 1.12
N ARG A 88 -14.48 9.06 2.05
CA ARG A 88 -15.33 10.19 2.42
C ARG A 88 -15.61 11.11 1.23
N ALA A 89 -14.57 11.48 0.47
CA ALA A 89 -14.74 12.35 -0.69
C ALA A 89 -15.68 11.72 -1.74
N ALA A 90 -15.55 10.42 -2.02
CA ALA A 90 -16.42 9.68 -2.92
C ALA A 90 -17.89 9.68 -2.46
N ALA A 91 -18.11 9.46 -1.15
CA ALA A 91 -19.46 9.41 -0.58
C ALA A 91 -20.12 10.80 -0.42
N THR A 92 -19.34 11.89 -0.44
CA THR A 92 -19.82 13.25 -0.20
C THR A 92 -19.58 14.18 -1.40
N LEU A 93 -18.35 14.66 -1.59
CA LEU A 93 -18.00 15.64 -2.62
C LEU A 93 -18.28 15.14 -4.04
N PHE A 94 -18.08 13.84 -4.27
CA PHE A 94 -18.28 13.20 -5.58
C PHE A 94 -19.50 12.28 -5.61
N ALA A 95 -20.44 12.45 -4.68
CA ALA A 95 -21.63 11.63 -4.59
C ALA A 95 -22.43 11.57 -5.91
N GLU A 96 -22.54 12.70 -6.60
CA GLU A 96 -23.32 12.84 -7.83
C GLU A 96 -22.52 12.52 -9.11
N ARG A 97 -21.20 12.25 -9.01
CA ARG A 97 -20.42 11.84 -10.19
C ARG A 97 -20.85 10.44 -10.65
N PRO A 98 -20.92 10.21 -12.00
CA PRO A 98 -21.13 8.86 -12.54
C PRO A 98 -20.09 7.85 -12.01
N ARG A 99 -20.56 6.61 -11.80
CA ARG A 99 -19.67 5.50 -11.42
C ARG A 99 -19.17 4.75 -12.66
N PRO A 100 -17.98 4.15 -12.62
CA PRO A 100 -17.05 4.08 -11.49
C PRO A 100 -16.25 5.37 -11.27
N LEU A 101 -15.86 5.62 -9.99
CA LEU A 101 -14.83 6.59 -9.67
C LEU A 101 -13.47 5.87 -9.66
N ARG A 102 -12.50 6.43 -10.35
CA ARG A 102 -11.10 6.02 -10.32
C ARG A 102 -10.28 7.18 -9.80
N PHE A 103 -9.74 7.03 -8.59
CA PHE A 103 -8.86 8.03 -7.98
C PHE A 103 -7.48 7.46 -7.75
N CYS A 104 -6.44 8.25 -8.03
CA CYS A 104 -5.09 7.94 -7.60
C CYS A 104 -4.51 9.10 -6.78
N TYR A 105 -3.46 8.81 -6.01
CA TYR A 105 -2.82 9.80 -5.17
C TYR A 105 -1.35 9.50 -4.94
N ALA A 106 -0.57 10.58 -4.66
CA ALA A 106 0.81 10.53 -4.19
C ALA A 106 0.93 11.41 -2.94
N SER A 107 0.85 10.82 -1.76
CA SER A 107 0.58 11.58 -0.53
C SER A 107 1.40 11.10 0.66
N PRO A 108 1.96 12.01 1.51
CA PRO A 108 2.60 11.60 2.76
C PRO A 108 1.56 11.09 3.76
N VAL A 109 1.95 10.07 4.54
CA VAL A 109 1.21 9.52 5.67
C VAL A 109 2.11 9.51 6.91
N PHE A 110 1.50 9.57 8.10
CA PHE A 110 2.22 9.84 9.34
C PHE A 110 1.79 8.88 10.46
N HIS A 111 2.77 8.20 11.06
CA HIS A 111 2.53 7.28 12.17
C HIS A 111 3.40 7.68 13.38
N GLN A 112 2.78 7.98 14.50
CA GLN A 112 3.48 8.25 15.74
C GLN A 112 4.04 6.96 16.37
N ARG A 113 3.29 5.86 16.25
CA ARG A 113 3.65 4.53 16.74
C ARG A 113 3.86 3.57 15.58
N GLN A 114 4.91 2.79 15.65
CA GLN A 114 5.25 1.76 14.67
C GLN A 114 4.56 0.44 15.03
N ARG A 115 4.25 -0.39 14.04
CA ARG A 115 3.76 -1.77 14.26
C ARG A 115 4.92 -2.71 14.57
N THR A 116 6.03 -2.54 13.85
CA THR A 116 7.20 -3.40 13.95
C THR A 116 8.48 -2.57 13.93
N HIS A 117 9.61 -3.15 14.36
CA HIS A 117 10.92 -2.50 14.25
C HIS A 117 11.36 -2.24 12.80
N ALA A 118 10.81 -2.95 11.81
CA ALA A 118 11.08 -2.72 10.40
C ALA A 118 10.42 -1.44 9.87
N GLU A 119 9.31 -1.01 10.50
CA GLU A 119 8.59 0.23 10.17
C GLU A 119 9.15 1.43 10.96
N TRP A 120 10.46 1.70 10.86
CA TRP A 120 11.10 2.76 11.65
C TRP A 120 10.73 4.18 11.21
N ARG A 121 10.19 4.35 9.99
CA ARG A 121 9.77 5.65 9.49
C ARG A 121 8.44 6.07 10.10
N ARG A 122 8.37 7.35 10.45
CA ARG A 122 7.15 7.99 10.97
C ARG A 122 6.44 8.84 9.92
N GLU A 123 7.12 9.14 8.83
CA GLU A 123 6.60 9.76 7.62
C GLU A 123 6.98 8.89 6.43
N ASN A 124 6.00 8.43 5.68
CA ASN A 124 6.15 7.68 4.44
C ASN A 124 5.34 8.35 3.34
N LYS A 125 5.74 8.21 2.09
CA LYS A 125 4.94 8.65 0.96
C LYS A 125 4.25 7.46 0.31
N HIS A 126 2.93 7.48 0.32
CA HIS A 126 2.08 6.48 -0.30
C HIS A 126 1.63 6.92 -1.69
N LEU A 127 1.72 6.01 -2.65
CA LEU A 127 1.09 6.13 -3.97
C LEU A 127 0.04 5.05 -4.07
N GLY A 128 -1.20 5.43 -4.34
CA GLY A 128 -2.31 4.48 -4.35
C GLY A 128 -3.36 4.79 -5.38
N GLY A 129 -4.21 3.81 -5.64
CA GLY A 129 -5.38 3.94 -6.49
C GLY A 129 -6.59 3.27 -5.86
N GLU A 130 -7.74 3.93 -5.99
CA GLU A 130 -9.02 3.50 -5.46
C GLU A 130 -10.05 3.45 -6.60
N LEU A 131 -10.69 2.30 -6.77
CA LEU A 131 -11.77 2.06 -7.72
C LEU A 131 -13.07 1.85 -6.95
N ILE A 132 -14.01 2.78 -7.07
CA ILE A 132 -15.22 2.84 -6.26
C ILE A 132 -16.45 2.76 -7.16
N GLY A 133 -17.46 1.98 -6.75
CA GLY A 133 -18.73 1.81 -7.46
C GLY A 133 -18.73 0.65 -8.44
N VAL A 134 -17.77 -0.29 -8.37
CA VAL A 134 -17.73 -1.51 -9.20
C VAL A 134 -17.76 -2.75 -8.32
N ALA A 135 -18.85 -3.49 -8.41
CA ALA A 135 -18.95 -4.80 -7.78
C ALA A 135 -18.20 -5.87 -8.59
N GLY A 136 -17.79 -6.91 -7.88
CA GLY A 136 -17.30 -8.14 -8.48
C GLY A 136 -15.86 -8.08 -8.98
N ARG A 137 -15.51 -9.13 -9.68
CA ARG A 137 -14.14 -9.57 -9.97
C ARG A 137 -13.38 -8.68 -10.96
N ALA A 138 -14.09 -8.01 -11.86
CA ALA A 138 -13.46 -7.12 -12.84
C ALA A 138 -12.67 -5.98 -12.16
N ALA A 139 -13.21 -5.42 -11.05
CA ALA A 139 -12.53 -4.39 -10.29
C ALA A 139 -11.26 -4.91 -9.59
N GLU A 140 -11.30 -6.12 -9.06
CA GLU A 140 -10.15 -6.78 -8.44
C GLU A 140 -9.04 -7.05 -9.44
N ILE A 141 -9.41 -7.54 -10.62
CA ILE A 141 -8.46 -7.79 -11.71
C ILE A 141 -7.88 -6.47 -12.25
N GLU A 142 -8.68 -5.42 -12.41
CA GLU A 142 -8.17 -4.10 -12.79
C GLU A 142 -7.10 -3.63 -11.80
N THR A 143 -7.41 -3.69 -10.50
CA THR A 143 -6.51 -3.25 -9.43
C THR A 143 -5.18 -4.04 -9.43
N LEU A 144 -5.24 -5.38 -9.57
CA LEU A 144 -4.05 -6.23 -9.68
C LEU A 144 -3.26 -5.95 -10.95
N SER A 145 -3.94 -5.72 -12.08
CA SER A 145 -3.30 -5.42 -13.36
C SER A 145 -2.54 -4.09 -13.30
N VAL A 146 -3.14 -3.04 -12.73
CA VAL A 146 -2.49 -1.74 -12.51
C VAL A 146 -1.26 -1.90 -11.62
N ALA A 147 -1.37 -2.64 -10.51
CA ALA A 147 -0.24 -2.87 -9.61
C ALA A 147 0.92 -3.59 -10.31
N ILE A 148 0.63 -4.62 -11.13
CA ILE A 148 1.65 -5.38 -11.88
C ILE A 148 2.25 -4.50 -12.98
N GLU A 149 1.47 -3.68 -13.66
CA GLU A 149 1.97 -2.75 -14.69
C GLU A 149 2.92 -1.72 -14.08
N ILE A 150 2.60 -1.18 -12.91
CA ILE A 150 3.50 -0.29 -12.15
C ILE A 150 4.83 -0.99 -11.85
N LEU A 151 4.79 -2.22 -11.33
CA LEU A 151 6.00 -2.99 -11.05
C LEU A 151 6.81 -3.29 -12.32
N THR A 152 6.14 -3.47 -13.44
CA THR A 152 6.76 -3.64 -14.76
C THR A 152 7.42 -2.35 -15.22
N ALA A 153 6.75 -1.20 -15.10
CA ALA A 153 7.29 0.13 -15.43
C ALA A 153 8.51 0.50 -14.57
N LEU A 154 8.58 -0.05 -13.35
CA LEU A 154 9.74 0.10 -12.46
C LEU A 154 10.82 -0.99 -12.67
N SER A 155 10.64 -1.90 -13.64
CA SER A 155 11.54 -3.05 -13.91
C SER A 155 11.65 -4.01 -12.71
N LEU A 156 10.60 -4.13 -11.90
CA LEU A 156 10.55 -4.94 -10.68
C LEU A 156 9.71 -6.22 -10.82
N ARG A 157 9.00 -6.42 -11.94
CA ARG A 157 8.06 -7.55 -12.11
C ARG A 157 8.70 -8.92 -11.87
N ARG A 158 9.94 -9.14 -12.35
CA ARG A 158 10.62 -10.44 -12.21
C ARG A 158 11.00 -10.76 -10.76
N ASP A 159 11.14 -9.74 -9.93
CA ASP A 159 11.55 -9.84 -8.54
C ASP A 159 10.39 -9.67 -7.59
N CYS A 160 9.18 -9.40 -8.11
CA CYS A 160 8.02 -9.20 -7.26
C CYS A 160 7.32 -10.53 -6.95
N ARG A 161 6.61 -10.51 -5.82
CA ARG A 161 5.69 -11.55 -5.39
C ARG A 161 4.46 -10.87 -4.80
N ILE A 162 3.29 -11.15 -5.38
CA ILE A 162 2.00 -10.68 -4.89
C ILE A 162 1.30 -11.86 -4.26
N THR A 163 1.06 -11.82 -2.95
CA THR A 163 0.26 -12.83 -2.26
C THR A 163 -1.18 -12.40 -2.24
N VAL A 164 -2.10 -13.26 -2.65
CA VAL A 164 -3.54 -13.00 -2.66
C VAL A 164 -4.26 -13.92 -1.68
N ASN A 165 -5.27 -13.37 -1.00
CA ASN A 165 -6.15 -14.10 -0.07
C ASN A 165 -7.55 -13.47 -0.07
N SER A 166 -8.47 -14.05 0.67
CA SER A 166 -9.77 -13.47 1.01
C SER A 166 -9.97 -13.47 2.52
N VAL A 167 -10.28 -12.30 3.08
CA VAL A 167 -10.59 -12.17 4.52
C VAL A 167 -11.79 -13.01 4.93
N GLU A 168 -12.68 -13.33 3.98
CA GLU A 168 -13.89 -14.12 4.22
C GLU A 168 -13.58 -15.59 4.57
N ILE A 169 -12.43 -16.11 4.15
CA ILE A 169 -11.99 -17.46 4.55
C ILE A 169 -11.76 -17.50 6.06
N PHE A 170 -10.97 -16.57 6.59
CA PHE A 170 -10.71 -16.48 8.02
C PHE A 170 -11.95 -16.08 8.81
N SER A 171 -12.75 -15.14 8.29
CA SER A 171 -14.00 -14.70 8.92
C SER A 171 -15.00 -15.85 9.10
N GLY A 172 -15.20 -16.67 8.07
CA GLY A 172 -16.09 -17.83 8.15
C GLY A 172 -15.63 -18.87 9.17
N ILE A 173 -14.31 -19.06 9.29
CA ILE A 173 -13.71 -19.93 10.30
C ILE A 173 -13.92 -19.34 11.71
N SER A 174 -13.63 -18.05 11.91
CA SER A 174 -13.79 -17.37 13.20
C SER A 174 -15.24 -17.36 13.67
N GLU A 175 -16.19 -17.20 12.74
CA GLU A 175 -17.62 -17.24 13.02
C GLU A 175 -18.07 -18.64 13.46
N HIS A 176 -17.60 -19.68 12.78
CA HIS A 176 -17.87 -21.07 13.15
C HIS A 176 -17.40 -21.40 14.57
N LEU A 177 -16.27 -20.83 14.99
CA LEU A 177 -15.74 -21.00 16.35
C LEU A 177 -16.43 -20.11 17.40
N SER A 178 -17.37 -19.24 17.01
CA SER A 178 -18.06 -18.31 17.90
C SER A 178 -17.14 -17.44 18.75
N LEU A 179 -16.03 -16.97 18.15
CA LEU A 179 -15.04 -16.13 18.83
C LEU A 179 -15.57 -14.72 19.09
N ASP A 180 -15.30 -14.18 20.26
CA ASP A 180 -15.48 -12.75 20.54
C ASP A 180 -14.42 -11.89 19.81
N ALA A 181 -14.52 -10.56 19.93
CA ALA A 181 -13.64 -9.65 19.21
C ALA A 181 -12.15 -9.79 19.64
N LEU A 182 -11.88 -9.98 20.94
CA LEU A 182 -10.52 -10.13 21.46
C LEU A 182 -9.92 -11.49 21.04
N GLN A 183 -10.71 -12.53 21.11
CA GLN A 183 -10.33 -13.87 20.70
C GLN A 183 -10.04 -13.94 19.20
N ARG A 184 -10.84 -13.28 18.38
CA ARG A 184 -10.65 -13.16 16.93
C ARG A 184 -9.35 -12.44 16.60
N GLU A 185 -9.09 -11.33 17.29
CA GLU A 185 -7.84 -10.59 17.13
C GLU A 185 -6.62 -11.44 17.56
N ARG A 186 -6.73 -12.16 18.67
CA ARG A 186 -5.68 -13.08 19.11
C ARG A 186 -5.42 -14.18 18.10
N MET A 187 -6.48 -14.80 17.56
CA MET A 187 -6.34 -15.81 16.52
C MET A 187 -5.68 -15.23 15.26
N ARG A 188 -6.08 -14.04 14.84
CA ARG A 188 -5.48 -13.33 13.70
C ARG A 188 -3.97 -13.13 13.88
N GLN A 189 -3.54 -12.66 15.05
CA GLN A 189 -2.12 -12.48 15.38
C GLN A 189 -1.33 -13.80 15.32
N LEU A 190 -1.88 -14.88 15.84
CA LEU A 190 -1.25 -16.20 15.81
C LEU A 190 -1.10 -16.74 14.39
N VAL A 191 -2.08 -16.48 13.53
CA VAL A 191 -2.04 -16.85 12.12
C VAL A 191 -1.00 -15.99 11.38
N ASP A 192 -1.00 -14.67 11.58
CA ASP A 192 -0.07 -13.73 10.92
C ASP A 192 1.40 -14.04 11.28
N THR A 193 1.66 -14.38 12.55
CA THR A 193 2.99 -14.81 13.01
C THR A 193 3.33 -16.26 12.66
N ARG A 194 2.38 -16.99 12.07
CA ARG A 194 2.49 -18.43 11.72
C ARG A 194 2.89 -19.32 12.90
N ASP A 195 2.48 -18.93 14.11
CA ASP A 195 2.71 -19.71 15.32
C ASP A 195 1.69 -20.84 15.44
N ALA A 196 1.97 -21.94 14.76
CA ALA A 196 1.07 -23.08 14.71
C ALA A 196 0.89 -23.77 16.09
N ALA A 197 1.90 -23.72 16.96
CA ALA A 197 1.85 -24.36 18.26
C ALA A 197 0.90 -23.59 19.20
N GLU A 198 1.09 -22.27 19.30
CA GLU A 198 0.21 -21.42 20.10
C GLU A 198 -1.20 -21.34 19.50
N LEU A 199 -1.34 -21.40 18.17
CA LEU A 199 -2.65 -21.43 17.51
C LEU A 199 -3.42 -22.73 17.90
N GLN A 200 -2.78 -23.89 17.85
CA GLN A 200 -3.41 -25.15 18.26
C GLN A 200 -3.82 -25.13 19.74
N LYS A 201 -2.97 -24.59 20.61
CA LYS A 201 -3.26 -24.42 22.03
C LYS A 201 -4.46 -23.46 22.23
N PHE A 202 -4.45 -22.29 21.58
CA PHE A 202 -5.56 -21.35 21.62
C PHE A 202 -6.87 -22.01 21.19
N LEU A 203 -6.85 -22.76 20.08
CA LEU A 203 -8.05 -23.44 19.57
C LEU A 203 -8.53 -24.55 20.51
N SER A 204 -7.68 -25.10 21.38
CA SER A 204 -8.09 -26.13 22.36
C SER A 204 -9.05 -25.61 23.44
N ASP A 205 -9.12 -24.29 23.62
CA ASP A 205 -10.04 -23.65 24.59
C ASP A 205 -11.48 -23.56 24.04
N PHE A 206 -11.68 -23.93 22.77
CA PHE A 206 -12.99 -23.91 22.10
C PHE A 206 -13.44 -25.34 21.79
N ALA A 207 -14.73 -25.52 21.44
CA ALA A 207 -15.30 -26.80 21.10
C ALA A 207 -14.79 -27.35 19.75
N THR A 208 -13.47 -27.57 19.65
CA THR A 208 -12.79 -28.11 18.47
C THR A 208 -12.22 -29.51 18.74
N THR A 209 -12.33 -30.40 17.76
CA THR A 209 -11.64 -31.70 17.78
C THR A 209 -10.16 -31.52 17.49
N GLU A 210 -9.33 -32.50 17.88
CA GLU A 210 -7.90 -32.52 17.51
C GLU A 210 -7.69 -32.39 15.98
N THR A 211 -8.53 -33.11 15.22
CA THR A 211 -8.50 -33.07 13.76
C THR A 211 -8.76 -31.68 13.21
N GLU A 212 -9.74 -30.95 13.76
CA GLU A 212 -10.00 -29.54 13.34
C GLU A 212 -8.82 -28.63 13.66
N ARG A 213 -8.24 -28.70 14.85
CA ARG A 213 -7.09 -27.90 15.23
C ARG A 213 -5.90 -28.10 14.30
N VAL A 214 -5.57 -29.35 14.00
CA VAL A 214 -4.50 -29.72 13.07
C VAL A 214 -4.83 -29.21 11.66
N SER A 215 -6.08 -29.35 11.23
CA SER A 215 -6.54 -28.89 9.92
C SER A 215 -6.45 -27.39 9.78
N PHE A 216 -6.83 -26.63 10.79
CA PHE A 216 -6.67 -25.16 10.80
C PHE A 216 -5.20 -24.75 10.73
N ALA A 217 -4.35 -25.33 11.55
CA ALA A 217 -2.93 -25.04 11.52
C ALA A 217 -2.30 -25.35 10.14
N ARG A 218 -2.81 -26.38 9.46
CA ARG A 218 -2.41 -26.73 8.10
C ARG A 218 -2.92 -25.72 7.07
N LEU A 219 -4.20 -25.34 7.16
CA LEU A 219 -4.81 -24.35 6.25
C LEU A 219 -4.01 -23.04 6.22
N MET A 220 -3.65 -22.54 7.40
CA MET A 220 -2.89 -21.29 7.53
C MET A 220 -1.43 -21.38 7.03
N ARG A 221 -0.98 -22.55 6.63
CA ARG A 221 0.33 -22.79 6.00
C ARG A 221 0.24 -23.02 4.49
N LEU A 222 -0.97 -23.06 3.94
CA LEU A 222 -1.14 -23.24 2.51
C LEU A 222 -0.76 -21.95 1.78
N SER A 223 0.33 -22.03 1.04
CA SER A 223 0.80 -20.98 0.17
C SER A 223 1.38 -21.59 -1.11
N GLY A 224 1.07 -21.03 -2.27
CA GLY A 224 1.48 -21.55 -3.57
C GLY A 224 0.61 -21.03 -4.71
N LYS A 225 0.54 -21.78 -5.78
CA LYS A 225 -0.32 -21.48 -6.92
C LYS A 225 -1.74 -22.06 -6.69
N GLY A 226 -2.55 -22.06 -7.74
CA GLY A 226 -3.94 -22.51 -7.67
C GLY A 226 -4.17 -23.92 -7.09
N GLU A 227 -3.18 -24.80 -7.21
CA GLU A 227 -3.26 -26.18 -6.70
C GLU A 227 -3.50 -26.28 -5.18
N ILE A 228 -3.14 -25.25 -4.42
CA ILE A 228 -3.38 -25.26 -2.96
C ILE A 228 -4.85 -25.16 -2.60
N LEU A 229 -5.70 -24.63 -3.48
CA LEU A 229 -7.14 -24.48 -3.25
C LEU A 229 -7.84 -25.80 -3.06
N ASP A 230 -7.43 -26.84 -3.78
CA ASP A 230 -7.94 -28.21 -3.57
C ASP A 230 -7.62 -28.73 -2.16
N GLY A 231 -6.43 -28.41 -1.66
CA GLY A 231 -6.01 -28.72 -0.32
C GLY A 231 -6.85 -28.00 0.74
N ALA A 232 -7.12 -26.72 0.51
CA ALA A 232 -7.97 -25.90 1.38
C ALA A 232 -9.42 -26.40 1.41
N ARG A 233 -9.97 -26.76 0.26
CA ARG A 233 -11.36 -27.26 0.12
C ARG A 233 -11.62 -28.56 0.89
N ARG A 234 -10.59 -29.38 1.12
CA ARG A 234 -10.69 -30.62 1.95
C ARG A 234 -10.70 -30.31 3.46
N ILE A 235 -10.29 -29.12 3.84
CA ILE A 235 -10.16 -28.70 5.25
C ILE A 235 -11.35 -27.85 5.66
N ILE A 236 -11.79 -26.95 4.79
CA ILE A 236 -12.88 -25.99 5.06
C ILE A 236 -14.23 -26.69 4.89
N THR A 237 -15.11 -26.51 5.87
CA THR A 237 -16.44 -27.09 5.88
C THR A 237 -17.56 -26.07 5.98
N ASN A 238 -17.28 -24.84 6.44
CA ASN A 238 -18.30 -23.83 6.58
C ASN A 238 -18.64 -23.16 5.24
N PRO A 239 -19.92 -22.82 4.99
CA PRO A 239 -20.37 -22.30 3.69
C PRO A 239 -19.71 -20.96 3.30
N ARG A 240 -19.46 -20.05 4.27
CA ARG A 240 -18.87 -18.74 4.02
C ARG A 240 -17.45 -18.86 3.48
N SER A 241 -16.61 -19.65 4.13
CA SER A 241 -15.24 -19.86 3.65
C SER A 241 -15.19 -20.65 2.34
N LEU A 242 -16.12 -21.59 2.11
CA LEU A 242 -16.22 -22.31 0.83
C LEU A 242 -16.59 -21.35 -0.32
N ALA A 243 -17.55 -20.45 -0.12
CA ALA A 243 -17.90 -19.43 -1.10
C ALA A 243 -16.69 -18.51 -1.41
N ALA A 244 -15.93 -18.11 -0.38
CA ALA A 244 -14.72 -17.32 -0.55
C ALA A 244 -13.62 -18.07 -1.31
N LEU A 245 -13.50 -19.39 -1.14
CA LEU A 245 -12.59 -20.23 -1.94
C LEU A 245 -13.04 -20.30 -3.41
N ASP A 246 -14.35 -20.41 -3.69
CA ASP A 246 -14.89 -20.42 -5.06
C ASP A 246 -14.58 -19.09 -5.77
N GLU A 247 -14.70 -17.99 -5.05
CA GLU A 247 -14.35 -16.66 -5.56
C GLU A 247 -12.85 -16.52 -5.82
N LEU A 248 -12.02 -17.00 -4.91
CA LEU A 248 -10.57 -16.96 -5.06
C LEU A 248 -10.08 -17.85 -6.20
N GLU A 249 -10.67 -19.04 -6.36
CA GLU A 249 -10.39 -19.95 -7.49
C GLU A 249 -10.76 -19.31 -8.83
N SER A 250 -11.90 -18.65 -8.90
CA SER A 250 -12.33 -17.97 -10.10
C SER A 250 -11.46 -16.74 -10.43
N LEU A 251 -10.98 -15.99 -9.41
CA LEU A 251 -9.97 -14.95 -9.59
C LEU A 251 -8.67 -15.55 -10.16
N TRP A 252 -8.22 -16.65 -9.56
CA TRP A 252 -6.98 -17.31 -9.95
C TRP A 252 -6.98 -17.76 -11.41
N ARG A 253 -8.09 -18.30 -11.91
CA ARG A 253 -8.22 -18.65 -13.34
C ARG A 253 -8.02 -17.44 -14.26
N ILE A 254 -8.48 -16.26 -13.85
CA ILE A 254 -8.26 -15.03 -14.63
C ILE A 254 -6.80 -14.58 -14.52
N VAL A 255 -6.19 -14.69 -13.33
CA VAL A 255 -4.76 -14.40 -13.13
C VAL A 255 -3.89 -15.26 -14.03
N GLU A 256 -4.21 -16.55 -14.19
CA GLU A 256 -3.54 -17.46 -15.13
C GLU A 256 -3.78 -17.07 -16.59
N ALA A 257 -5.02 -16.78 -16.95
CA ALA A 257 -5.39 -16.41 -18.33
C ALA A 257 -4.75 -15.07 -18.78
N LEU A 258 -4.37 -14.21 -17.84
CA LEU A 258 -3.68 -12.94 -18.10
C LEU A 258 -2.15 -13.01 -17.93
N ASP A 259 -1.57 -14.21 -17.84
CA ASP A 259 -0.13 -14.42 -17.63
C ASP A 259 0.43 -13.66 -16.42
N MET A 260 -0.37 -13.54 -15.35
CA MET A 260 0.01 -12.87 -14.12
C MET A 260 0.48 -13.85 -13.03
N ALA A 261 0.30 -15.14 -13.24
CA ALA A 261 0.61 -16.18 -12.27
C ALA A 261 2.12 -16.33 -11.98
N ASP A 262 2.99 -15.81 -12.83
CA ASP A 262 4.44 -15.79 -12.62
C ASP A 262 4.85 -15.01 -11.36
N CYS A 263 4.15 -13.90 -11.05
CA CYS A 263 4.41 -13.04 -9.92
C CYS A 263 3.35 -13.10 -8.80
N CYS A 264 2.29 -13.91 -8.97
CA CYS A 264 1.23 -14.05 -7.98
C CYS A 264 1.30 -15.42 -7.28
N ASP A 265 0.98 -15.45 -5.98
CA ASP A 265 0.74 -16.66 -5.19
C ASP A 265 -0.52 -16.48 -4.36
N ILE A 266 -1.19 -17.58 -4.02
CA ILE A 266 -2.25 -17.61 -3.01
C ILE A 266 -1.58 -17.88 -1.66
N ASP A 267 -1.96 -17.15 -0.61
CA ASP A 267 -1.43 -17.38 0.75
C ASP A 267 -2.55 -17.29 1.78
N LEU A 268 -3.11 -18.44 2.17
CA LEU A 268 -4.24 -18.51 3.09
C LEU A 268 -3.88 -18.18 4.55
N GLY A 269 -2.60 -18.08 4.87
CA GLY A 269 -2.10 -17.60 6.16
C GLY A 269 -1.87 -16.10 6.21
N ASP A 270 -2.10 -15.38 5.13
CA ASP A 270 -1.98 -13.93 5.08
C ASP A 270 -3.31 -13.27 5.50
N VAL A 271 -3.55 -13.22 6.81
CA VAL A 271 -4.78 -12.67 7.40
C VAL A 271 -4.62 -11.28 7.98
N SER A 272 -3.39 -10.74 7.96
CA SER A 272 -3.13 -9.38 8.44
C SER A 272 -3.70 -8.37 7.45
N GLY A 273 -4.62 -7.58 7.90
CA GLY A 273 -5.25 -6.52 7.11
C GLY A 273 -5.81 -5.43 8.00
N LEU A 274 -6.27 -4.37 7.39
CA LEU A 274 -7.10 -3.39 8.06
C LEU A 274 -8.50 -3.97 8.23
N ASP A 275 -9.16 -3.65 9.34
CA ASP A 275 -10.47 -4.21 9.68
C ASP A 275 -11.58 -3.86 8.68
N TYR A 276 -11.33 -2.95 7.75
CA TYR A 276 -12.29 -2.55 6.73
C TYR A 276 -12.35 -3.47 5.50
N TYR A 277 -11.41 -4.42 5.31
CA TYR A 277 -11.46 -5.31 4.15
C TYR A 277 -12.66 -6.28 4.23
N THR A 278 -13.30 -6.48 3.08
CA THR A 278 -14.55 -7.27 2.95
C THR A 278 -14.46 -8.42 1.95
N GLY A 279 -13.29 -8.68 1.39
CA GLY A 279 -13.12 -9.70 0.35
C GLY A 279 -11.67 -9.97 0.06
N LEU A 280 -11.31 -9.89 -1.23
CA LEU A 280 -9.91 -10.03 -1.68
C LEU A 280 -8.99 -9.10 -0.90
N THR A 281 -7.85 -9.64 -0.48
CA THR A 281 -6.68 -8.87 -0.03
C THR A 281 -5.44 -9.34 -0.76
N PHE A 282 -4.47 -8.45 -0.91
CA PHE A 282 -3.18 -8.81 -1.47
C PHE A 282 -2.05 -7.98 -0.87
N LYS A 283 -0.88 -8.58 -0.81
CA LYS A 283 0.37 -7.90 -0.38
C LYS A 283 1.40 -7.99 -1.49
N ILE A 284 2.21 -6.95 -1.63
CA ILE A 284 3.22 -6.83 -2.66
C ILE A 284 4.58 -6.85 -2.00
N TYR A 285 5.40 -7.81 -2.39
CA TYR A 285 6.78 -7.97 -1.96
C TYR A 285 7.71 -7.85 -3.17
N VAL A 286 8.89 -7.29 -2.96
CA VAL A 286 9.95 -7.28 -3.97
C VAL A 286 11.25 -7.78 -3.32
N ALA A 287 11.93 -8.70 -3.97
CA ALA A 287 13.17 -9.27 -3.48
C ALA A 287 14.20 -8.16 -3.17
N GLY A 288 14.76 -8.18 -1.96
CA GLY A 288 15.71 -7.18 -1.47
C GLY A 288 15.09 -5.94 -0.82
N ALA A 289 13.75 -5.80 -0.78
CA ALA A 289 13.12 -4.68 -0.09
C ALA A 289 13.19 -4.78 1.44
N GLY A 290 13.25 -6.02 1.99
CA GLY A 290 13.28 -6.26 3.43
C GLY A 290 11.91 -6.19 4.12
N THR A 291 10.94 -5.52 3.50
CA THR A 291 9.54 -5.40 3.95
C THR A 291 8.61 -5.49 2.75
N ARG A 292 7.31 -5.59 2.98
CA ARG A 292 6.33 -5.39 1.91
C ARG A 292 6.47 -3.98 1.33
N VAL A 293 6.30 -3.85 0.02
CA VAL A 293 6.36 -2.56 -0.68
C VAL A 293 4.97 -1.99 -0.99
N GLY A 294 3.93 -2.73 -0.68
CA GLY A 294 2.55 -2.30 -0.90
C GLY A 294 1.54 -3.40 -0.59
N GLY A 295 0.30 -3.12 -0.89
CA GLY A 295 -0.82 -4.05 -0.77
C GLY A 295 -2.15 -3.35 -0.89
N GLY A 296 -3.22 -4.12 -0.94
CA GLY A 296 -4.55 -3.61 -1.12
C GLY A 296 -5.62 -4.68 -0.91
N GLY A 297 -6.83 -4.35 -1.32
CA GLY A 297 -7.96 -5.27 -1.23
C GLY A 297 -9.30 -4.59 -1.42
N ARG A 298 -10.36 -5.39 -1.29
CA ARG A 298 -11.76 -4.96 -1.36
C ARG A 298 -12.27 -4.47 -0.01
N TYR A 299 -12.99 -3.34 0.01
CA TYR A 299 -13.48 -2.69 1.23
C TYR A 299 -14.87 -2.05 1.03
N ASP A 300 -15.86 -2.86 0.68
CA ASP A 300 -17.19 -2.43 0.24
C ASP A 300 -18.00 -1.67 1.31
N ASN A 301 -17.63 -1.80 2.59
CA ASN A 301 -18.34 -1.14 3.70
C ASN A 301 -17.79 0.24 4.04
N LEU A 302 -16.58 0.59 3.58
CA LEU A 302 -15.88 1.78 4.04
C LEU A 302 -16.61 3.09 3.67
N THR A 303 -17.08 3.20 2.43
CA THR A 303 -17.82 4.39 1.97
C THR A 303 -19.17 4.55 2.70
N GLY A 304 -19.75 3.44 3.17
CA GLY A 304 -20.97 3.42 4.00
C GLY A 304 -20.81 4.15 5.33
N ASN A 305 -19.59 4.17 5.91
CA ASN A 305 -19.29 4.92 7.12
C ASN A 305 -19.41 6.45 6.92
N PHE A 306 -19.46 6.89 5.66
CA PHE A 306 -19.63 8.29 5.24
C PHE A 306 -20.97 8.56 4.55
N GLY A 307 -21.93 7.61 4.67
CA GLY A 307 -23.32 7.79 4.26
C GLY A 307 -23.71 7.19 2.91
N ARG A 308 -22.79 6.62 2.14
CA ARG A 308 -23.08 6.00 0.83
C ARG A 308 -22.29 4.70 0.65
N PRO A 309 -22.88 3.54 1.01
CA PRO A 309 -22.22 2.25 0.81
C PRO A 309 -22.07 1.94 -0.69
N GLU A 310 -20.84 1.69 -1.13
CA GLU A 310 -20.52 1.35 -2.51
C GLU A 310 -19.38 0.32 -2.53
N PRO A 311 -19.41 -0.65 -3.47
CA PRO A 311 -18.28 -1.55 -3.66
C PRO A 311 -17.00 -0.76 -3.96
N ALA A 312 -15.91 -1.13 -3.31
CA ALA A 312 -14.65 -0.47 -3.48
C ALA A 312 -13.47 -1.43 -3.36
N VAL A 313 -12.46 -1.21 -4.17
CA VAL A 313 -11.19 -1.94 -4.15
C VAL A 313 -10.07 -0.96 -4.47
N GLY A 314 -8.93 -1.11 -3.81
CA GLY A 314 -7.79 -0.24 -4.04
C GLY A 314 -6.49 -0.83 -3.51
N PHE A 315 -5.40 -0.13 -3.77
CA PHE A 315 -4.09 -0.52 -3.25
C PHE A 315 -3.20 0.69 -3.03
N VAL A 316 -2.14 0.46 -2.26
CA VAL A 316 -1.11 1.44 -1.96
C VAL A 316 0.28 0.83 -2.17
N LEU A 317 1.20 1.65 -2.63
CA LEU A 317 2.64 1.39 -2.70
C LEU A 317 3.38 2.37 -1.80
N ASP A 318 4.41 1.89 -1.10
CA ASP A 318 5.31 2.69 -0.29
C ASP A 318 6.48 3.19 -1.17
N LEU A 319 6.48 4.49 -1.50
CA LEU A 319 7.52 5.11 -2.30
C LEU A 319 8.90 5.00 -1.64
N ASP A 320 8.94 5.09 -0.32
CA ASP A 320 10.18 5.03 0.45
C ASP A 320 10.83 3.65 0.35
N ALA A 321 10.02 2.60 0.51
CA ALA A 321 10.50 1.22 0.37
C ALA A 321 10.99 0.92 -1.07
N LEU A 322 10.23 1.38 -2.08
CA LEU A 322 10.61 1.23 -3.49
C LEU A 322 11.90 2.00 -3.82
N THR A 323 12.01 3.23 -3.37
CA THR A 323 13.19 4.07 -3.62
C THR A 323 14.44 3.52 -2.96
N ASP A 324 14.35 3.09 -1.69
CA ASP A 324 15.46 2.45 -0.99
C ASP A 324 15.95 1.18 -1.70
N LEU A 325 15.02 0.37 -2.20
CA LEU A 325 15.34 -0.82 -2.98
C LEU A 325 16.10 -0.46 -4.25
N LEU A 326 15.57 0.50 -5.04
CA LEU A 326 16.18 0.93 -6.30
C LEU A 326 17.54 1.58 -6.09
N MET A 327 17.71 2.38 -5.03
CA MET A 327 19.01 2.96 -4.64
C MET A 327 20.04 1.84 -4.35
N ARG A 328 19.66 0.83 -3.56
CA ARG A 328 20.56 -0.30 -3.25
C ARG A 328 20.95 -1.11 -4.48
N ARG A 329 20.08 -1.20 -5.49
CA ARG A 329 20.36 -1.88 -6.76
C ARG A 329 21.24 -1.06 -7.71
N GLY A 330 21.59 0.18 -7.36
CA GLY A 330 22.34 1.07 -8.22
C GLY A 330 21.56 1.48 -9.49
N SER A 331 20.22 1.37 -9.45
CA SER A 331 19.36 1.83 -10.53
C SER A 331 19.50 3.34 -10.63
N SER A 332 20.36 3.80 -11.53
CA SER A 332 20.41 5.21 -11.91
C SER A 332 19.13 5.54 -12.70
N THR A 333 18.69 6.77 -12.62
CA THR A 333 17.54 7.31 -13.38
C THR A 333 17.77 7.35 -14.89
N SER A 334 18.76 6.61 -15.43
CA SER A 334 19.15 6.64 -16.82
C SER A 334 18.07 6.24 -17.83
N ASP A 335 16.98 5.60 -17.37
CA ASP A 335 15.82 5.29 -18.22
C ASP A 335 14.64 6.26 -18.05
N ALA A 336 14.71 7.20 -17.11
CA ALA A 336 13.71 8.25 -16.95
C ALA A 336 14.20 9.51 -17.66
N GLY A 337 13.88 9.63 -18.94
CA GLY A 337 14.09 10.82 -19.78
C GLY A 337 15.50 11.40 -19.68
N SER A 338 16.34 11.12 -20.62
CA SER A 338 17.73 11.52 -20.89
C SER A 338 18.25 12.82 -20.20
N GLY A 339 18.20 12.89 -18.89
CA GLY A 339 18.94 13.87 -18.12
C GLY A 339 20.21 13.20 -17.60
N THR A 340 21.28 13.20 -18.36
CA THR A 340 22.61 12.80 -17.90
C THR A 340 22.89 13.43 -16.54
N ASP A 341 23.43 12.67 -15.58
CA ASP A 341 24.02 13.23 -14.34
C ASP A 341 25.16 14.21 -14.65
N ALA A 342 25.56 14.31 -15.91
CA ALA A 342 26.49 15.27 -16.44
C ALA A 342 25.93 16.69 -16.27
N CYS A 343 26.60 17.49 -15.49
CA CYS A 343 26.31 18.89 -15.28
C CYS A 343 27.40 19.71 -15.90
N THR A 344 27.03 20.67 -16.77
CA THR A 344 28.03 21.64 -17.32
C THR A 344 28.41 22.62 -16.24
N LEU A 345 29.68 22.63 -15.87
CA LEU A 345 30.23 23.56 -14.90
C LEU A 345 30.62 24.86 -15.59
N LEU A 346 30.05 25.97 -15.14
CA LEU A 346 30.42 27.34 -15.57
C LEU A 346 31.08 28.05 -14.40
N ASN A 347 32.26 28.64 -14.62
CA ASN A 347 33.01 29.36 -13.59
C ASN A 347 32.71 30.88 -13.65
N SER A 348 32.31 31.44 -12.51
CA SER A 348 32.00 32.87 -12.40
C SER A 348 33.21 33.75 -12.43
N GLU A 349 34.41 33.27 -12.07
CA GLU A 349 35.64 34.09 -12.05
C GLU A 349 36.21 34.41 -13.45
N ALA A 350 35.98 33.52 -14.42
CA ALA A 350 36.59 33.64 -15.75
C ALA A 350 35.71 34.38 -16.76
N THR A 351 34.48 34.75 -16.39
CA THR A 351 33.49 35.26 -17.36
C THR A 351 32.69 36.40 -16.76
N GLU A 352 32.52 37.47 -17.52
CA GLU A 352 31.65 38.57 -17.15
C GLU A 352 30.23 38.09 -16.85
N PRO A 353 29.60 38.54 -15.74
CA PRO A 353 28.32 37.97 -15.27
C PRO A 353 27.20 37.88 -16.31
N ALA A 354 27.04 38.91 -17.14
CA ALA A 354 25.99 38.91 -18.17
C ALA A 354 26.21 37.78 -19.20
N THR A 355 27.44 37.58 -19.64
CA THR A 355 27.83 36.53 -20.59
C THR A 355 27.68 35.15 -19.97
N LEU A 356 28.08 34.95 -18.69
CA LEU A 356 27.93 33.73 -17.93
C LEU A 356 26.47 33.31 -17.87
N PHE A 357 25.57 34.21 -17.48
CA PHE A 357 24.16 33.93 -17.35
C PHE A 357 23.43 33.77 -18.70
N MET A 358 23.88 34.47 -19.77
CA MET A 358 23.37 34.21 -21.12
C MET A 358 23.70 32.77 -21.59
N ASP A 359 24.95 32.32 -21.37
CA ASP A 359 25.35 30.94 -21.71
C ASP A 359 24.59 29.91 -20.87
N ALA A 360 24.47 30.14 -19.56
CA ALA A 360 23.67 29.29 -18.68
C ALA A 360 22.20 29.17 -19.15
N ARG A 361 21.56 30.29 -19.51
CA ARG A 361 20.18 30.32 -20.03
C ARG A 361 20.05 29.58 -21.36
N ARG A 362 21.00 29.77 -22.30
CA ARG A 362 21.01 29.09 -23.59
C ARG A 362 21.09 27.55 -23.39
N ARG A 363 22.01 27.09 -22.53
CA ARG A 363 22.19 25.67 -22.20
C ARG A 363 20.96 25.08 -21.53
N ARG A 364 20.35 25.82 -20.58
CA ARG A 364 19.12 25.46 -19.94
C ARG A 364 17.93 25.31 -20.91
N ALA A 365 17.86 26.18 -21.92
CA ALA A 365 16.86 26.09 -22.99
C ALA A 365 17.07 24.83 -23.86
N GLY A 366 18.33 24.37 -23.99
CA GLY A 366 18.67 23.07 -24.59
C GLY A 366 18.54 21.86 -23.65
N ASN A 367 17.87 22.04 -22.51
CA ASN A 367 17.65 21.00 -21.48
C ASN A 367 18.92 20.46 -20.80
N GLU A 368 20.05 21.16 -20.90
CA GLU A 368 21.29 20.84 -20.18
C GLU A 368 21.16 21.21 -18.70
N ARG A 369 21.77 20.42 -17.80
CA ARG A 369 21.98 20.82 -16.40
C ARG A 369 23.22 21.71 -16.32
N VAL A 370 23.10 22.84 -15.63
CA VAL A 370 24.19 23.83 -15.47
C VAL A 370 24.44 24.06 -13.99
N LEU A 371 25.69 23.98 -13.58
CA LEU A 371 26.18 24.40 -12.26
C LEU A 371 27.08 25.60 -12.42
N ILE A 372 26.76 26.72 -11.77
CA ILE A 372 27.62 27.88 -11.68
C ILE A 372 28.49 27.77 -10.44
N ASN A 373 29.80 27.75 -10.63
CA ASN A 373 30.75 27.75 -9.55
C ASN A 373 31.06 29.24 -9.17
N TYR A 374 30.67 29.59 -7.94
CA TYR A 374 30.89 30.93 -7.38
C TYR A 374 32.13 31.02 -6.48
N ARG A 375 32.94 29.97 -6.41
CA ARG A 375 34.12 29.98 -5.56
C ARG A 375 35.21 30.84 -6.25
N GLY A 376 35.57 31.92 -5.55
CA GLY A 376 36.85 32.56 -5.63
C GLY A 376 37.83 31.85 -4.71
#